data_26481de3312fbec89d022eded607c9cd
#
_entry.id   26481de3312fbec89d022eded607c9cd
#
_cell.length_a   1.000
_cell.length_b   1.000
_cell.length_c   1.000
_cell.angle_alpha   90.00
_cell.angle_beta   90.00
_cell.angle_gamma   90.00
#
_symmetry.space_group_name_H-M   'P 1'
#
loop_
_entity.id
_entity.type
_entity.pdbx_description
1 polymer ?
#
loop_
_entity_poly.entity_id
_entity_poly.type
_entity_poly.pdbx_seq_one_letter_code
_entity_poly.pdbx_strand_id
1 'polypeptide(L)'
;MQIKEAKPLNFLYFRTKTRIGELGRFVGVIAQELYRDAVRYDLEITGPVYWSYQGFTGRDSDPFTLDIALPLAELPGSYHGMFQLKREDAFPCVSMIHEGSWVGLQNSYARILEFMTEQGLEGSGKFREVYINIDFMNPTGNVTELQVGIHPESFERFRHVPADGVPAYASW
;
A
#
# COMPACT_ATOMS: atom_id res chain seq x y z
N MET A 1 -12.34 -8.52 -4.69
CA MET A 1 -12.11 -7.29 -3.90
C MET A 1 -12.61 -7.50 -2.49
N GLN A 2 -12.00 -6.82 -1.52
CA GLN A 2 -12.36 -6.94 -0.11
C GLN A 2 -12.34 -5.55 0.54
N ILE A 3 -13.37 -5.23 1.31
CA ILE A 3 -13.37 -4.04 2.18
C ILE A 3 -12.87 -4.48 3.54
N LYS A 4 -11.79 -3.86 4.03
CA LYS A 4 -11.18 -4.23 5.31
C LYS A 4 -10.51 -3.04 5.99
N GLU A 5 -10.14 -3.24 7.24
CA GLU A 5 -9.23 -2.34 7.94
C GLU A 5 -7.82 -2.93 7.89
N ALA A 6 -6.89 -2.22 7.26
CA ALA A 6 -5.49 -2.57 7.25
C ALA A 6 -4.93 -2.38 8.66
N LYS A 7 -4.18 -3.38 9.16
CA LYS A 7 -3.64 -3.36 10.52
C LYS A 7 -2.55 -2.30 10.69
N PRO A 8 -2.36 -1.76 11.92
CA PRO A 8 -1.25 -0.87 12.20
C PRO A 8 0.09 -1.61 12.02
N LEU A 9 1.09 -0.89 11.51
CA LEU A 9 2.43 -1.43 11.23
C LEU A 9 3.51 -0.46 11.69
N ASN A 10 4.65 -1.02 12.08
CA ASN A 10 5.88 -0.27 12.28
C ASN A 10 6.72 -0.36 11.01
N PHE A 11 7.37 0.72 10.60
CA PHE A 11 8.15 0.75 9.38
C PHE A 11 9.52 1.39 9.54
N LEU A 12 10.51 0.78 8.90
CA LEU A 12 11.71 1.46 8.43
C LEU A 12 11.40 1.98 7.01
N TYR A 13 11.54 3.27 6.72
CA TYR A 13 11.09 3.83 5.45
C TYR A 13 11.96 4.96 4.90
N PHE A 14 11.90 5.07 3.58
CA PHE A 14 12.40 6.19 2.78
C PHE A 14 11.21 7.01 2.29
N ARG A 15 11.30 8.34 2.37
CA ARG A 15 10.27 9.26 1.87
C ARG A 15 10.83 10.24 0.86
N THR A 16 10.08 10.45 -0.22
CA THR A 16 10.40 11.46 -1.22
C THR A 16 9.14 12.05 -1.84
N LYS A 17 9.25 13.25 -2.44
CA LYS A 17 8.27 13.76 -3.41
C LYS A 17 8.72 13.38 -4.81
N THR A 18 7.80 12.85 -5.61
CA THR A 18 8.09 12.36 -6.95
C THR A 18 6.86 12.47 -7.85
N ARG A 19 7.00 12.05 -9.11
CA ARG A 19 5.94 11.94 -10.11
C ARG A 19 5.92 10.54 -10.71
N ILE A 20 4.81 10.19 -11.40
CA ILE A 20 4.63 8.85 -12.01
C ILE A 20 5.83 8.47 -12.87
N GLY A 21 6.26 9.34 -13.77
CA GLY A 21 7.37 9.08 -14.69
C GLY A 21 8.75 8.85 -14.06
N GLU A 22 8.88 9.15 -12.76
CA GLU A 22 10.14 9.00 -12.00
C GLU A 22 10.19 7.73 -11.15
N LEU A 23 9.08 7.00 -11.01
CA LEU A 23 8.97 5.83 -10.12
C LEU A 23 9.99 4.74 -10.43
N GLY A 24 10.32 4.53 -11.70
CA GLY A 24 11.31 3.54 -12.13
C GLY A 24 12.70 3.72 -11.49
N ARG A 25 13.04 4.95 -11.06
CA ARG A 25 14.35 5.24 -10.40
C ARG A 25 14.50 4.57 -9.04
N PHE A 26 13.39 4.23 -8.39
CA PHE A 26 13.38 3.69 -7.03
C PHE A 26 13.22 2.17 -7.00
N VAL A 27 12.79 1.57 -8.13
CA VAL A 27 12.52 0.12 -8.21
C VAL A 27 13.80 -0.68 -7.93
N GLY A 28 13.73 -1.55 -6.94
CA GLY A 28 14.85 -2.41 -6.51
C GLY A 28 15.92 -1.70 -5.69
N VAL A 29 16.24 -0.45 -5.99
CA VAL A 29 17.35 0.28 -5.36
C VAL A 29 17.07 0.58 -3.90
N ILE A 30 15.96 1.26 -3.61
CA ILE A 30 15.64 1.68 -2.23
C ILE A 30 15.31 0.47 -1.35
N ALA A 31 14.60 -0.53 -1.88
CA ALA A 31 14.30 -1.74 -1.14
C ALA A 31 15.57 -2.47 -0.69
N GLN A 32 16.58 -2.59 -1.59
CA GLN A 32 17.87 -3.21 -1.24
C GLN A 32 18.58 -2.46 -0.11
N GLU A 33 18.61 -1.13 -0.17
CA GLU A 33 19.25 -0.32 0.88
C GLU A 33 18.51 -0.40 2.21
N LEU A 34 17.16 -0.44 2.19
CA LEU A 34 16.35 -0.67 3.38
C LEU A 34 16.65 -2.03 4.02
N TYR A 35 16.73 -3.11 3.22
CA TYR A 35 17.08 -4.44 3.72
C TYR A 35 18.50 -4.48 4.32
N ARG A 36 19.47 -3.88 3.64
CA ARG A 36 20.86 -3.80 4.15
C ARG A 36 20.94 -3.07 5.48
N ASP A 37 20.21 -1.96 5.60
CA ASP A 37 20.22 -1.16 6.81
C ASP A 37 19.48 -1.87 7.96
N ALA A 38 18.35 -2.51 7.68
CA ALA A 38 17.62 -3.33 8.65
C ALA A 38 18.50 -4.45 9.21
N VAL A 39 19.22 -5.19 8.35
CA VAL A 39 20.16 -6.24 8.79
C VAL A 39 21.31 -5.67 9.59
N ARG A 40 21.88 -4.52 9.17
CA ARG A 40 23.00 -3.84 9.89
C ARG A 40 22.63 -3.46 11.31
N TYR A 41 21.39 -3.05 11.55
CA TYR A 41 20.90 -2.59 12.85
C TYR A 41 20.08 -3.66 13.59
N ASP A 42 20.13 -4.92 13.14
CA ASP A 42 19.42 -6.06 13.75
C ASP A 42 17.91 -5.80 13.93
N LEU A 43 17.28 -5.21 12.91
CA LEU A 43 15.85 -4.94 12.89
C LEU A 43 15.09 -6.15 12.35
N GLU A 44 14.10 -6.64 13.10
CA GLU A 44 13.28 -7.78 12.69
C GLU A 44 12.25 -7.37 11.64
N ILE A 45 12.47 -7.83 10.39
CA ILE A 45 11.60 -7.59 9.25
C ILE A 45 10.45 -8.61 9.27
N THR A 46 9.21 -8.16 9.19
CA THR A 46 8.01 -9.01 9.34
C THR A 46 7.23 -9.23 8.06
N GLY A 47 7.67 -8.68 6.95
CA GLY A 47 6.96 -8.82 5.68
C GLY A 47 7.69 -8.22 4.48
N PRO A 48 7.03 -8.20 3.31
CA PRO A 48 7.59 -7.67 2.08
C PRO A 48 7.71 -6.14 2.10
N VAL A 49 8.30 -5.57 1.06
CA VAL A 49 8.36 -4.13 0.86
C VAL A 49 6.97 -3.55 0.53
N TYR A 50 6.70 -2.38 1.06
CA TYR A 50 5.50 -1.57 0.85
C TYR A 50 5.85 -0.29 0.09
N TRP A 51 4.99 0.09 -0.86
CA TRP A 51 4.99 1.43 -1.43
C TRP A 51 3.68 2.12 -1.06
N SER A 52 3.76 3.32 -0.51
CA SER A 52 2.58 4.11 -0.14
C SER A 52 2.62 5.46 -0.85
N TYR A 53 1.50 5.84 -1.41
CA TYR A 53 1.32 7.08 -2.16
C TYR A 53 0.32 7.96 -1.44
N GLN A 54 0.67 9.22 -1.22
CA GLN A 54 -0.23 10.20 -0.61
C GLN A 54 -0.30 11.45 -1.48
N GLY A 55 -1.52 11.91 -1.74
CA GLY A 55 -1.78 13.01 -2.66
C GLY A 55 -1.66 12.62 -4.13
N PHE A 56 -1.74 11.33 -4.43
CA PHE A 56 -1.71 10.81 -5.78
C PHE A 56 -3.03 11.12 -6.51
N THR A 57 -2.95 11.82 -7.64
CA THR A 57 -4.13 12.25 -8.43
C THR A 57 -4.35 11.43 -9.69
N GLY A 58 -3.41 10.55 -10.04
CA GLY A 58 -3.42 9.81 -11.30
C GLY A 58 -2.93 10.62 -12.52
N ARG A 59 -2.58 11.89 -12.35
CA ARG A 59 -2.02 12.74 -13.41
C ARG A 59 -0.49 12.71 -13.39
N ASP A 60 0.14 12.52 -14.53
CA ASP A 60 1.60 12.41 -14.66
C ASP A 60 2.36 13.65 -14.18
N SER A 61 1.75 14.84 -14.33
CA SER A 61 2.35 16.13 -13.96
C SER A 61 2.35 16.37 -12.46
N ASP A 62 1.42 15.75 -11.72
CA ASP A 62 1.19 16.11 -10.33
C ASP A 62 2.17 15.39 -9.41
N PRO A 63 2.85 16.12 -8.51
CA PRO A 63 3.73 15.50 -7.53
C PRO A 63 2.91 14.86 -6.39
N PHE A 64 3.39 13.75 -5.88
CA PHE A 64 2.86 13.08 -4.70
C PHE A 64 3.98 12.68 -3.74
N THR A 65 3.63 12.35 -2.50
CA THR A 65 4.57 11.78 -1.55
C THR A 65 4.59 10.26 -1.72
N LEU A 66 5.80 9.71 -1.90
CA LEU A 66 6.08 8.29 -1.95
C LEU A 66 6.85 7.86 -0.70
N ASP A 67 6.34 6.84 -0.01
CA ASP A 67 7.06 6.09 1.01
C ASP A 67 7.36 4.69 0.48
N ILE A 68 8.63 4.28 0.55
CA ILE A 68 9.06 2.90 0.34
C ILE A 68 9.51 2.38 1.70
N ALA A 69 8.91 1.27 2.16
CA ALA A 69 9.00 0.88 3.56
C ALA A 69 9.13 -0.63 3.76
N LEU A 70 9.85 -1.03 4.80
CA LEU A 70 9.87 -2.40 5.31
C LEU A 70 9.12 -2.47 6.64
N PRO A 71 8.19 -3.43 6.81
CA PRO A 71 7.52 -3.63 8.08
C PRO A 71 8.46 -4.26 9.10
N LEU A 72 8.40 -3.76 10.33
CA LEU A 72 9.20 -4.22 11.46
C LEU A 72 8.30 -4.80 12.55
N ALA A 73 8.80 -5.77 13.30
CA ALA A 73 8.11 -6.32 14.47
C ALA A 73 7.84 -5.23 15.52
N GLU A 74 8.84 -4.39 15.77
CA GLU A 74 8.77 -3.28 16.71
C GLU A 74 9.63 -2.09 16.25
N LEU A 75 9.39 -0.92 16.81
CA LEU A 75 10.29 0.22 16.63
C LEU A 75 11.45 0.07 17.60
N PRO A 76 12.73 0.15 17.12
CA PRO A 76 13.87 0.04 17.98
C PRO A 76 13.96 1.23 18.94
N GLY A 77 14.45 1.02 20.15
CA GLY A 77 14.67 2.09 21.12
C GLY A 77 15.76 3.07 20.71
N SER A 78 16.68 2.66 19.81
CA SER A 78 17.75 3.49 19.25
C SER A 78 18.05 3.01 17.84
N TYR A 79 18.11 3.95 16.91
CA TYR A 79 18.44 3.71 15.50
C TYR A 79 19.20 4.92 14.94
N HIS A 80 20.35 4.67 14.33
CA HIS A 80 21.25 5.70 13.79
C HIS A 80 21.58 5.43 12.31
N GLY A 81 20.69 4.73 11.59
CA GLY A 81 20.85 4.43 10.18
C GLY A 81 20.41 5.57 9.26
N MET A 82 20.37 5.27 7.98
CA MET A 82 20.11 6.26 6.92
C MET A 82 18.63 6.59 6.71
N PHE A 83 17.73 5.74 7.20
CA PHE A 83 16.31 5.84 6.96
C PHE A 83 15.53 6.39 8.16
N GLN A 84 14.23 6.44 8.04
CA GLN A 84 13.35 6.93 9.09
C GLN A 84 12.51 5.79 9.65
N LEU A 85 12.03 5.98 10.87
CA LEU A 85 11.12 5.03 11.54
C LEU A 85 9.76 5.69 11.73
N LYS A 86 8.69 4.93 11.56
CA LYS A 86 7.33 5.36 11.90
C LYS A 86 6.47 4.19 12.35
N ARG A 87 5.47 4.49 13.18
CA ARG A 87 4.28 3.69 13.32
C ARG A 87 3.20 4.24 12.40
N GLU A 88 2.57 3.39 11.63
CA GLU A 88 1.42 3.71 10.81
C GLU A 88 0.17 3.09 11.43
N ASP A 89 -0.86 3.90 11.64
CA ASP A 89 -2.12 3.45 12.23
C ASP A 89 -2.92 2.60 11.25
N ALA A 90 -3.88 1.84 11.79
CA ALA A 90 -4.87 1.15 11.00
C ALA A 90 -5.65 2.13 10.11
N PHE A 91 -6.04 1.70 8.92
CA PHE A 91 -6.88 2.50 8.04
C PHE A 91 -7.83 1.62 7.23
N PRO A 92 -9.07 2.07 7.00
CA PRO A 92 -10.01 1.35 6.17
C PRO A 92 -9.59 1.44 4.70
N CYS A 93 -9.73 0.34 3.97
CA CYS A 93 -9.38 0.28 2.54
C CYS A 93 -10.22 -0.74 1.77
N VAL A 94 -10.29 -0.52 0.46
CA VAL A 94 -10.61 -1.58 -0.50
C VAL A 94 -9.30 -2.24 -0.91
N SER A 95 -9.25 -3.55 -0.80
CA SER A 95 -8.08 -4.37 -1.15
C SER A 95 -8.37 -5.30 -2.32
N MET A 96 -7.38 -5.47 -3.19
CA MET A 96 -7.41 -6.41 -4.30
C MET A 96 -6.01 -6.99 -4.55
N ILE A 97 -5.93 -8.28 -4.83
CA ILE A 97 -4.70 -8.90 -5.33
C ILE A 97 -4.59 -8.65 -6.84
N HIS A 98 -3.43 -8.13 -7.24
CA HIS A 98 -2.98 -8.06 -8.62
C HIS A 98 -1.93 -9.14 -8.85
N GLU A 99 -2.18 -10.01 -9.82
CA GLU A 99 -1.23 -11.04 -10.27
C GLU A 99 -0.68 -10.66 -11.63
N GLY A 100 0.65 -10.82 -11.79
CA GLY A 100 1.34 -10.57 -13.04
C GLY A 100 2.12 -9.25 -13.10
N SER A 101 2.39 -8.83 -14.33
CA SER A 101 3.22 -7.65 -14.60
C SER A 101 2.60 -6.36 -14.07
N TRP A 102 3.43 -5.53 -13.46
CA TRP A 102 3.02 -4.19 -12.95
C TRP A 102 2.54 -3.22 -14.03
N VAL A 103 2.77 -3.52 -15.31
CA VAL A 103 2.14 -2.77 -16.41
C VAL A 103 0.61 -2.82 -16.34
N GLY A 104 0.05 -3.89 -15.76
CA GLY A 104 -1.39 -4.07 -15.55
C GLY A 104 -1.98 -3.38 -14.33
N LEU A 105 -1.17 -2.77 -13.45
CA LEU A 105 -1.63 -2.16 -12.20
C LEU A 105 -2.70 -1.09 -12.43
N GLN A 106 -2.57 -0.29 -13.47
CA GLN A 106 -3.53 0.75 -13.80
C GLN A 106 -4.96 0.20 -13.99
N ASN A 107 -5.09 -0.94 -14.66
CA ASN A 107 -6.40 -1.59 -14.86
C ASN A 107 -6.95 -2.11 -13.52
N SER A 108 -6.09 -2.62 -12.65
CA SER A 108 -6.50 -3.09 -11.32
C SER A 108 -6.97 -1.94 -10.44
N TYR A 109 -6.29 -0.80 -10.47
CA TYR A 109 -6.74 0.41 -9.79
C TYR A 109 -8.07 0.92 -10.33
N ALA A 110 -8.26 0.95 -11.65
CA ALA A 110 -9.53 1.35 -12.26
C ALA A 110 -10.70 0.51 -11.74
N ARG A 111 -10.53 -0.80 -11.62
CA ARG A 111 -11.53 -1.72 -11.06
C ARG A 111 -11.84 -1.46 -9.58
N ILE A 112 -10.82 -1.11 -8.78
CA ILE A 112 -11.03 -0.75 -7.37
C ILE A 112 -11.84 0.55 -7.28
N LEU A 113 -11.50 1.57 -8.06
CA LEU A 113 -12.18 2.86 -8.04
C LEU A 113 -13.63 2.76 -8.54
N GLU A 114 -13.88 1.93 -9.57
CA GLU A 114 -15.24 1.62 -10.03
C GLU A 114 -16.06 0.96 -8.92
N PHE A 115 -15.51 -0.08 -8.28
CA PHE A 115 -16.15 -0.75 -7.15
C PHE A 115 -16.44 0.23 -5.99
N MET A 116 -15.49 1.10 -5.64
CA MET A 116 -15.71 2.11 -4.60
C MET A 116 -16.87 3.05 -4.96
N THR A 117 -16.96 3.46 -6.23
CA THR A 117 -18.05 4.30 -6.72
C THR A 117 -19.40 3.59 -6.61
N GLU A 118 -19.48 2.32 -7.03
CA GLU A 118 -20.69 1.50 -6.94
C GLU A 118 -21.16 1.30 -5.49
N GLN A 119 -20.22 1.20 -4.55
CA GLN A 119 -20.51 1.03 -3.13
C GLN A 119 -20.72 2.37 -2.38
N GLY A 120 -20.60 3.51 -3.06
CA GLY A 120 -20.70 4.82 -2.44
C GLY A 120 -19.57 5.12 -1.45
N LEU A 121 -18.40 4.54 -1.65
CA LEU A 121 -17.22 4.71 -0.80
C LEU A 121 -16.37 5.89 -1.29
N GLU A 122 -16.05 6.80 -0.38
CA GLU A 122 -15.18 7.94 -0.65
C GLU A 122 -13.72 7.58 -0.35
N GLY A 123 -12.82 7.88 -1.30
CA GLY A 123 -11.39 7.63 -1.13
C GLY A 123 -10.72 8.63 -0.18
N SER A 124 -9.80 8.17 0.64
CA SER A 124 -9.01 9.02 1.55
C SER A 124 -7.79 9.68 0.89
N GLY A 125 -7.52 9.39 -0.39
CA GLY A 125 -6.31 9.83 -1.09
C GLY A 125 -5.04 9.05 -0.74
N LYS A 126 -5.16 7.97 0.04
CA LYS A 126 -4.07 7.05 0.36
C LYS A 126 -4.13 5.82 -0.54
N PHE A 127 -3.01 5.47 -1.14
CA PHE A 127 -2.82 4.25 -1.92
C PHE A 127 -1.64 3.50 -1.34
N ARG A 128 -1.74 2.18 -1.22
CA ARG A 128 -0.65 1.35 -0.73
C ARG A 128 -0.55 0.06 -1.54
N GLU A 129 0.66 -0.30 -1.90
CA GLU A 129 1.01 -1.53 -2.60
C GLU A 129 1.87 -2.38 -1.69
N VAL A 130 1.52 -3.66 -1.55
CA VAL A 130 2.27 -4.66 -0.79
C VAL A 130 2.83 -5.65 -1.79
N TYR A 131 4.15 -5.66 -1.97
CA TYR A 131 4.82 -6.47 -2.98
C TYR A 131 5.12 -7.87 -2.43
N ILE A 132 4.10 -8.73 -2.39
CA ILE A 132 4.13 -10.04 -1.76
C ILE A 132 5.15 -10.97 -2.44
N ASN A 133 5.15 -10.99 -3.77
CA ASN A 133 6.15 -11.71 -4.56
C ASN A 133 6.63 -10.86 -5.71
N ILE A 134 7.95 -10.80 -5.88
CA ILE A 134 8.62 -10.04 -6.95
C ILE A 134 9.52 -10.99 -7.72
N ASP A 135 9.27 -11.12 -9.02
CA ASP A 135 10.15 -11.82 -9.96
C ASP A 135 10.42 -10.91 -11.16
N PHE A 136 11.61 -10.32 -11.19
CA PHE A 136 12.02 -9.43 -12.29
C PHE A 136 12.30 -10.18 -13.58
N MET A 137 12.62 -11.49 -13.50
CA MET A 137 12.91 -12.32 -14.66
C MET A 137 11.65 -12.92 -15.28
N ASN A 138 10.63 -13.14 -14.44
CA ASN A 138 9.34 -13.66 -14.87
C ASN A 138 8.19 -12.84 -14.22
N PRO A 139 7.88 -11.64 -14.74
CA PRO A 139 6.89 -10.76 -14.14
C PRO A 139 5.48 -11.33 -14.02
N THR A 140 5.17 -12.44 -14.73
CA THR A 140 3.88 -13.13 -14.59
C THR A 140 3.70 -13.78 -13.21
N GLY A 141 4.80 -14.03 -12.48
CA GLY A 141 4.80 -14.54 -11.12
C GLY A 141 4.66 -13.48 -10.03
N ASN A 142 4.60 -12.21 -10.38
CA ASN A 142 4.43 -11.15 -9.39
C ASN A 142 3.05 -11.22 -8.72
N VAL A 143 3.04 -10.97 -7.42
CA VAL A 143 1.83 -10.85 -6.61
C VAL A 143 1.91 -9.57 -5.81
N THR A 144 0.96 -8.66 -6.04
CA THR A 144 0.90 -7.37 -5.36
C THR A 144 -0.49 -7.16 -4.77
N GLU A 145 -0.58 -6.88 -3.49
CA GLU A 145 -1.83 -6.43 -2.90
C GLU A 145 -1.95 -4.91 -3.07
N LEU A 146 -3.04 -4.47 -3.69
CA LEU A 146 -3.41 -3.07 -3.82
C LEU A 146 -4.39 -2.70 -2.71
N GLN A 147 -4.15 -1.60 -2.04
CA GLN A 147 -4.99 -1.08 -0.96
C GLN A 147 -5.31 0.39 -1.25
N VAL A 148 -6.57 0.70 -1.53
CA VAL A 148 -7.05 2.07 -1.72
C VAL A 148 -7.80 2.49 -0.47
N GLY A 149 -7.29 3.52 0.20
CA GLY A 149 -7.83 4.01 1.46
C GLY A 149 -9.24 4.59 1.30
N ILE A 150 -10.11 4.27 2.25
CA ILE A 150 -11.47 4.79 2.35
C ILE A 150 -11.48 5.92 3.40
N HIS A 151 -12.23 6.98 3.16
CA HIS A 151 -12.45 8.01 4.16
C HIS A 151 -13.16 7.41 5.40
N PRO A 152 -12.69 7.64 6.63
CA PRO A 152 -13.24 6.99 7.83
C PRO A 152 -14.77 7.14 7.97
N GLU A 153 -15.32 8.31 7.73
CA GLU A 153 -16.77 8.54 7.81
C GLU A 153 -17.56 7.72 6.77
N SER A 154 -17.00 7.56 5.55
CA SER A 154 -17.57 6.72 4.51
C SER A 154 -17.55 5.24 4.89
N PHE A 155 -16.46 4.80 5.50
CA PHE A 155 -16.33 3.43 6.00
C PHE A 155 -17.31 3.13 7.15
N GLU A 156 -17.48 4.05 8.09
CA GLU A 156 -18.44 3.87 9.18
C GLU A 156 -19.90 3.84 8.66
N ARG A 157 -20.25 4.68 7.70
CA ARG A 157 -21.58 4.59 7.03
C ARG A 157 -21.79 3.21 6.40
N PHE A 158 -20.78 2.68 5.70
CA PHE A 158 -20.84 1.36 5.09
C PHE A 158 -21.07 0.23 6.12
N ARG A 159 -20.39 0.28 7.27
CA ARG A 159 -20.52 -0.74 8.34
C ARG A 159 -21.89 -0.71 9.04
N HIS A 160 -22.59 0.42 9.03
CA HIS A 160 -23.88 0.59 9.71
C HIS A 160 -25.10 0.40 8.77
N VAL A 161 -24.89 0.03 7.50
CA VAL A 161 -26.01 -0.39 6.63
C VAL A 161 -26.56 -1.71 7.19
N PRO A 162 -27.89 -1.78 7.55
CA PRO A 162 -28.49 -3.00 8.05
C PRO A 162 -28.32 -4.15 7.05
N ALA A 163 -28.13 -5.37 7.57
CA ALA A 163 -27.87 -6.57 6.78
C ALA A 163 -28.97 -6.94 5.74
N ASP A 164 -30.13 -6.30 5.82
CA ASP A 164 -31.28 -6.51 4.93
C ASP A 164 -31.06 -5.94 3.51
N GLY A 165 -29.94 -5.25 3.26
CA GLY A 165 -29.55 -4.71 1.96
C GLY A 165 -28.13 -5.09 1.50
N VAL A 166 -27.44 -5.97 2.19
CA VAL A 166 -26.06 -6.35 1.83
C VAL A 166 -26.06 -7.41 0.72
N PRO A 167 -25.44 -7.15 -0.46
CA PRO A 167 -25.11 -8.20 -1.41
C PRO A 167 -24.22 -9.26 -0.75
N ALA A 168 -24.47 -10.53 -1.03
CA ALA A 168 -23.89 -11.73 -0.41
C ALA A 168 -22.37 -11.94 -0.64
N TYR A 169 -21.52 -10.96 -0.34
CA TYR A 169 -20.05 -11.06 -0.49
C TYR A 169 -19.30 -11.06 0.86
N ALA A 170 -20.01 -11.16 1.98
CA ALA A 170 -19.42 -11.11 3.32
C ALA A 170 -19.14 -12.49 3.93
N SER A 171 -18.94 -13.52 3.13
CA SER A 171 -18.57 -14.85 3.62
C SER A 171 -17.56 -15.53 2.72
N TRP A 172 -16.30 -15.29 2.98
CA TRP A 172 -15.17 -16.22 2.72
C TRP A 172 -14.08 -16.00 3.77
#